data_ef7a058b5fa8e1cdb6602ab175ac8f75
#
_entry.id   ef7a058b5fa8e1cdb6602ab175ac8f75
#
_cell.length_a   1.000
_cell.length_b   1.000
_cell.length_c   1.000
_cell.angle_alpha   90.00
_cell.angle_beta   90.00
_cell.angle_gamma   90.00
#
_symmetry.space_group_name_H-M   'P 1'
#
loop_
_entity.id
_entity.type
_entity.pdbx_description
1 polymer ?
#
loop_
_entity_poly.entity_id
_entity_poly.type
_entity_poly.pdbx_seq_one_letter_code
_entity_poly.pdbx_strand_id
1 'polypeptide(L)'
;MLRKFTVKNFKCIKNEIKLDFRKTNYKFLEQNTCGKVLKGALFVGDHASGKSTLLQAVRLLPELLFWQDTCDMTSYQCIFSEENVSKLTYEFDIDGHDLVYSFAISGNSFADESLQLDGRILIERLGEKSKWITGNGTILCDVDASELFLKRISQKPAFSDSDILGKLLAYLKKTIYIDTYTRRIAVFDGESLCAEKYAKAHGTERMNDFLQEYQFPYLLRYNEGEQ
;
A
#
# COMPACT_ATOMS: atom_id res chain seq x y z
N MET A 1 -1.30 -5.19 9.50
CA MET A 1 -0.44 -5.61 8.36
C MET A 1 -1.31 -5.99 7.17
N LEU A 2 -0.78 -5.84 5.92
CA LEU A 2 -1.47 -6.33 4.73
C LEU A 2 -1.57 -7.86 4.79
N ARG A 3 -2.79 -8.38 4.77
CA ARG A 3 -3.12 -9.80 4.90
C ARG A 3 -3.38 -10.45 3.54
N LYS A 4 -4.05 -9.70 2.65
CA LYS A 4 -4.36 -10.16 1.31
C LYS A 4 -4.48 -8.99 0.36
N PHE A 5 -4.12 -9.21 -0.88
CA PHE A 5 -4.25 -8.23 -1.96
C PHE A 5 -4.86 -8.90 -3.19
N THR A 6 -5.79 -8.23 -3.83
CA THR A 6 -6.43 -8.70 -5.06
C THR A 6 -6.39 -7.58 -6.09
N VAL A 7 -6.02 -7.92 -7.31
CA VAL A 7 -5.99 -6.99 -8.43
C VAL A 7 -6.53 -7.64 -9.70
N LYS A 8 -7.31 -6.89 -10.48
CA LYS A 8 -7.85 -7.30 -11.78
C LYS A 8 -7.73 -6.13 -12.75
N ASN A 9 -7.45 -6.44 -14.01
CA ASN A 9 -7.41 -5.48 -15.11
C ASN A 9 -6.44 -4.30 -14.87
N PHE A 10 -5.19 -4.60 -14.54
CA PHE A 10 -4.18 -3.61 -14.20
C PHE A 10 -2.92 -3.80 -15.05
N LYS A 11 -2.58 -2.86 -15.91
CA LYS A 11 -1.41 -2.88 -16.82
C LYS A 11 -1.33 -4.19 -17.63
N CYS A 12 -0.41 -5.10 -17.34
CA CYS A 12 -0.32 -6.40 -17.99
C CYS A 12 -1.15 -7.50 -17.31
N ILE A 13 -1.82 -7.20 -16.19
CA ILE A 13 -2.64 -8.15 -15.44
C ILE A 13 -4.09 -8.06 -15.95
N LYS A 14 -4.50 -8.99 -16.82
CA LYS A 14 -5.87 -9.06 -17.33
C LYS A 14 -6.83 -9.69 -16.32
N ASN A 15 -6.49 -10.89 -15.88
CA ASN A 15 -7.31 -11.69 -14.98
C ASN A 15 -7.03 -11.34 -13.52
N GLU A 16 -7.95 -11.72 -12.64
CA GLU A 16 -7.80 -11.52 -11.22
C GLU A 16 -6.59 -12.31 -10.66
N ILE A 17 -5.71 -11.61 -9.96
CA ILE A 17 -4.60 -12.19 -9.18
C ILE A 17 -4.86 -11.91 -7.71
N LYS A 18 -4.66 -12.94 -6.87
CA LYS A 18 -4.77 -12.86 -5.42
C LYS A 18 -3.43 -13.19 -4.78
N LEU A 19 -2.93 -12.28 -3.96
CA LEU A 19 -1.80 -12.51 -3.05
C LEU A 19 -2.37 -12.72 -1.65
N ASP A 20 -2.10 -13.88 -1.08
CA ASP A 20 -2.52 -14.22 0.28
C ASP A 20 -1.29 -14.36 1.17
N PHE A 21 -1.13 -13.44 2.12
CA PHE A 21 -0.02 -13.40 3.07
C PHE A 21 -0.40 -14.00 4.42
N ARG A 22 -1.57 -14.63 4.54
CA ARG A 22 -1.98 -15.27 5.79
C ARG A 22 -1.11 -16.48 6.07
N LYS A 23 -0.83 -16.69 7.37
CA LYS A 23 -0.15 -17.90 7.86
C LYS A 23 -0.92 -19.14 7.40
N THR A 24 -0.23 -20.06 6.78
CA THR A 24 -0.77 -21.39 6.47
C THR A 24 -0.63 -22.31 7.68
N ASN A 25 -1.29 -23.48 7.66
CA ASN A 25 -1.21 -24.46 8.73
C ASN A 25 0.14 -25.20 8.80
N TYR A 26 1.12 -24.84 7.97
CA TYR A 26 2.46 -25.40 8.04
C TYR A 26 3.18 -24.93 9.32
N LYS A 27 3.71 -25.88 10.08
CA LYS A 27 4.47 -25.63 11.31
C LYS A 27 5.91 -25.18 11.06
N PHE A 28 6.31 -25.04 9.80
CA PHE A 28 7.62 -24.54 9.42
C PHE A 28 7.68 -23.01 9.49
N LEU A 29 8.83 -22.51 9.93
CA LEU A 29 9.13 -21.08 9.88
C LEU A 29 8.13 -20.20 10.66
N GLU A 30 7.72 -20.63 11.83
CA GLU A 30 6.86 -19.81 12.71
C GLU A 30 7.46 -18.43 13.02
N GLN A 31 8.78 -18.33 13.07
CA GLN A 31 9.53 -17.08 13.19
C GLN A 31 9.32 -16.11 12.02
N ASN A 32 8.90 -16.60 10.85
CA ASN A 32 8.64 -15.79 9.66
C ASN A 32 7.20 -15.26 9.63
N THR A 33 6.48 -15.38 10.71
CA THR A 33 5.13 -14.82 10.87
C THR A 33 5.11 -13.70 11.89
N CYS A 34 4.21 -12.74 11.71
CA CYS A 34 3.83 -11.74 12.70
C CYS A 34 2.33 -11.90 12.94
N GLY A 35 1.95 -12.46 14.09
CA GLY A 35 0.57 -12.87 14.32
C GLY A 35 0.11 -13.91 13.28
N LYS A 36 -0.90 -13.55 12.51
CA LYS A 36 -1.49 -14.41 11.46
C LYS A 36 -0.96 -14.13 10.06
N VAL A 37 0.04 -13.25 9.91
CA VAL A 37 0.53 -12.77 8.61
C VAL A 37 2.00 -13.13 8.41
N LEU A 38 2.40 -13.46 7.20
CA LEU A 38 3.79 -13.70 6.80
C LEU A 38 4.59 -12.39 6.87
N LYS A 39 5.82 -12.46 7.40
CA LYS A 39 6.75 -11.30 7.44
C LYS A 39 7.35 -10.97 6.08
N GLY A 40 7.40 -11.94 5.16
CA GLY A 40 8.00 -11.75 3.85
C GLY A 40 7.43 -12.71 2.82
N ALA A 41 7.49 -12.31 1.57
CA ALA A 41 7.15 -13.13 0.41
C ALA A 41 8.15 -12.87 -0.73
N LEU A 42 8.54 -13.93 -1.43
CA LEU A 42 9.41 -13.85 -2.59
C LEU A 42 8.61 -14.21 -3.85
N PHE A 43 8.59 -13.30 -4.82
CA PHE A 43 7.97 -13.55 -6.12
C PHE A 43 9.05 -13.98 -7.12
N VAL A 44 8.96 -15.22 -7.59
CA VAL A 44 9.86 -15.80 -8.57
C VAL A 44 9.09 -16.08 -9.87
N GLY A 45 9.72 -15.89 -11.00
CA GLY A 45 9.14 -16.15 -12.31
C GLY A 45 9.99 -15.58 -13.43
N ASP A 46 9.66 -15.92 -14.66
CA ASP A 46 10.37 -15.51 -15.86
C ASP A 46 10.44 -13.99 -16.05
N HIS A 47 11.35 -13.56 -16.92
CA HIS A 47 11.42 -12.16 -17.31
C HIS A 47 10.09 -11.72 -17.93
N ALA A 48 9.67 -10.47 -17.66
CA ALA A 48 8.39 -9.92 -18.12
C ALA A 48 7.11 -10.65 -17.64
N SER A 49 7.18 -11.52 -16.62
CA SER A 49 6.00 -12.23 -16.08
C SER A 49 5.05 -11.40 -15.24
N GLY A 50 5.26 -10.08 -15.14
CA GLY A 50 4.37 -9.16 -14.39
C GLY A 50 4.69 -8.98 -12.91
N LYS A 51 5.81 -9.51 -12.39
CA LYS A 51 6.21 -9.36 -10.96
C LYS A 51 6.27 -7.90 -10.51
N SER A 52 6.96 -7.05 -11.28
CA SER A 52 7.08 -5.62 -10.98
C SER A 52 5.74 -4.90 -11.08
N THR A 53 4.90 -5.29 -12.04
CA THR A 53 3.53 -4.76 -12.18
C THR A 53 2.68 -5.08 -10.95
N LEU A 54 2.82 -6.29 -10.42
CA LEU A 54 2.10 -6.71 -9.22
C LEU A 54 2.53 -5.89 -7.99
N LEU A 55 3.84 -5.65 -7.82
CA LEU A 55 4.35 -4.79 -6.74
C LEU A 55 3.92 -3.33 -6.92
N GLN A 56 3.87 -2.82 -8.16
CA GLN A 56 3.31 -1.50 -8.46
C GLN A 56 1.84 -1.39 -8.07
N ALA A 57 1.04 -2.45 -8.33
CA ALA A 57 -0.36 -2.48 -7.91
C ALA A 57 -0.51 -2.43 -6.39
N VAL A 58 0.34 -3.16 -5.64
CA VAL A 58 0.34 -3.09 -4.16
C VAL A 58 0.70 -1.68 -3.67
N ARG A 59 1.67 -1.03 -4.31
CA ARG A 59 2.12 0.33 -3.97
C ARG A 59 1.08 1.41 -4.27
N LEU A 60 0.17 1.17 -5.21
CA LEU A 60 -0.72 2.20 -5.74
C LEU A 60 -1.56 2.88 -4.65
N LEU A 61 -2.03 2.15 -3.66
CA LEU A 61 -2.84 2.72 -2.58
C LEU A 61 -2.11 3.82 -1.78
N PRO A 62 -0.92 3.59 -1.18
CA PRO A 62 -0.21 4.67 -0.51
C PRO A 62 0.20 5.81 -1.46
N GLU A 63 0.48 5.52 -2.72
CA GLU A 63 0.78 6.53 -3.74
C GLU A 63 -0.40 7.48 -3.95
N LEU A 64 -1.60 6.95 -4.17
CA LEU A 64 -2.83 7.72 -4.36
C LEU A 64 -3.23 8.51 -3.11
N LEU A 65 -2.97 7.98 -1.91
CA LEU A 65 -3.33 8.64 -0.66
C LEU A 65 -2.40 9.80 -0.30
N PHE A 66 -1.09 9.64 -0.51
CA PHE A 66 -0.11 10.54 0.11
C PHE A 66 0.65 11.42 -0.88
N TRP A 67 0.70 11.05 -2.17
CA TRP A 67 1.31 11.92 -3.16
C TRP A 67 0.31 12.94 -3.71
N GLN A 68 0.83 14.12 -4.02
CA GLN A 68 0.01 15.24 -4.51
C GLN A 68 -0.13 15.27 -6.03
N ASP A 69 0.76 14.57 -6.73
CA ASP A 69 0.77 14.58 -8.18
C ASP A 69 -0.46 13.88 -8.75
N THR A 70 -1.12 14.54 -9.69
CA THR A 70 -2.19 13.96 -10.48
C THR A 70 -1.61 12.83 -11.33
N CYS A 71 -1.84 11.61 -10.93
CA CYS A 71 -1.41 10.45 -11.69
C CYS A 71 -2.39 10.23 -12.84
N ASP A 72 -1.86 10.07 -14.06
CA ASP A 72 -2.69 9.63 -15.18
C ASP A 72 -3.13 8.17 -14.94
N MET A 73 -4.35 8.01 -14.43
CA MET A 73 -4.90 6.70 -14.08
C MET A 73 -5.18 5.82 -15.29
N THR A 74 -5.26 6.39 -16.50
CA THR A 74 -5.44 5.60 -17.73
C THR A 74 -4.26 4.67 -17.98
N SER A 75 -3.05 5.04 -17.50
CA SER A 75 -1.85 4.21 -17.57
C SER A 75 -1.91 2.92 -16.74
N TYR A 76 -2.86 2.81 -15.82
CA TYR A 76 -3.05 1.62 -15.00
C TYR A 76 -3.97 0.59 -15.63
N GLN A 77 -4.74 0.97 -16.65
CA GLN A 77 -5.66 0.07 -17.33
C GLN A 77 -4.93 -1.01 -18.13
N CYS A 78 -5.49 -2.20 -18.17
CA CYS A 78 -4.90 -3.30 -18.94
C CYS A 78 -5.21 -3.15 -20.42
N ILE A 79 -4.17 -3.00 -21.24
CA ILE A 79 -4.29 -2.88 -22.70
C ILE A 79 -4.78 -4.17 -23.39
N PHE A 80 -4.75 -5.30 -22.68
CA PHE A 80 -5.17 -6.62 -23.20
C PHE A 80 -6.63 -6.96 -22.82
N SER A 81 -7.32 -6.05 -22.13
CA SER A 81 -8.69 -6.26 -21.64
C SER A 81 -9.67 -5.38 -22.37
N GLU A 82 -10.84 -5.92 -22.66
CA GLU A 82 -12.00 -5.15 -23.14
C GLU A 82 -12.74 -4.45 -21.99
N GLU A 83 -12.48 -4.89 -20.73
CA GLU A 83 -13.04 -4.26 -19.55
C GLU A 83 -12.32 -2.94 -19.29
N ASN A 84 -13.08 -1.85 -19.13
CA ASN A 84 -12.53 -0.51 -18.88
C ASN A 84 -12.37 -0.19 -17.39
N VAL A 85 -12.50 -1.20 -16.52
CA VAL A 85 -12.47 -1.00 -15.07
C VAL A 85 -11.37 -1.85 -14.43
N SER A 86 -10.40 -1.20 -13.82
CA SER A 86 -9.39 -1.84 -12.98
C SER A 86 -9.88 -1.92 -11.54
N LYS A 87 -9.81 -3.10 -10.91
CA LYS A 87 -10.25 -3.30 -9.52
C LYS A 87 -9.10 -3.72 -8.63
N LEU A 88 -8.97 -3.06 -7.49
CA LEU A 88 -7.97 -3.36 -6.47
C LEU A 88 -8.66 -3.52 -5.12
N THR A 89 -8.25 -4.54 -4.37
CA THR A 89 -8.76 -4.80 -3.01
C THR A 89 -7.60 -5.14 -2.08
N TYR A 90 -7.56 -4.49 -0.94
CA TYR A 90 -6.56 -4.64 0.10
C TYR A 90 -7.25 -5.09 1.40
N GLU A 91 -6.82 -6.22 1.94
CA GLU A 91 -7.29 -6.72 3.23
C GLU A 91 -6.17 -6.57 4.26
N PHE A 92 -6.45 -5.84 5.34
CA PHE A 92 -5.49 -5.60 6.41
C PHE A 92 -5.96 -6.22 7.71
N ASP A 93 -5.01 -6.58 8.54
CA ASP A 93 -5.18 -6.81 9.98
C ASP A 93 -4.51 -5.64 10.71
N ILE A 94 -5.29 -4.80 11.37
CA ILE A 94 -4.83 -3.66 12.15
C ILE A 94 -5.34 -3.84 13.58
N ASP A 95 -4.43 -4.14 14.51
CA ASP A 95 -4.72 -4.39 15.93
C ASP A 95 -5.81 -5.46 16.17
N GLY A 96 -5.86 -6.48 15.32
CA GLY A 96 -6.82 -7.56 15.41
C GLY A 96 -8.16 -7.29 14.73
N HIS A 97 -8.33 -6.13 14.12
CA HIS A 97 -9.50 -5.76 13.32
C HIS A 97 -9.29 -6.05 11.84
N ASP A 98 -10.32 -6.57 11.21
CA ASP A 98 -10.36 -6.85 9.77
C ASP A 98 -10.78 -5.60 8.99
N LEU A 99 -9.87 -5.02 8.24
CA LEU A 99 -10.13 -3.90 7.33
C LEU A 99 -10.05 -4.38 5.89
N VAL A 100 -11.11 -4.14 5.12
CA VAL A 100 -11.15 -4.41 3.69
C VAL A 100 -11.38 -3.10 2.94
N TYR A 101 -10.40 -2.67 2.18
CA TYR A 101 -10.48 -1.48 1.36
C TYR A 101 -10.41 -1.86 -0.11
N SER A 102 -11.36 -1.41 -0.89
CA SER A 102 -11.42 -1.64 -2.33
C SER A 102 -11.76 -0.38 -3.09
N PHE A 103 -11.22 -0.26 -4.30
CA PHE A 103 -11.61 0.77 -5.24
C PHE A 103 -11.52 0.27 -6.68
N ALA A 104 -12.26 0.95 -7.56
CA ALA A 104 -12.25 0.71 -8.99
C ALA A 104 -11.90 1.99 -9.75
N ILE A 105 -11.01 1.85 -10.75
CA ILE A 105 -10.60 2.93 -11.65
C ILE A 105 -11.23 2.67 -13.02
N SER A 106 -11.88 3.70 -13.58
CA SER A 106 -12.43 3.69 -14.93
C SER A 106 -11.97 4.95 -15.66
N GLY A 107 -11.11 4.78 -16.68
CA GLY A 107 -10.45 5.90 -17.32
C GLY A 107 -9.60 6.68 -16.31
N ASN A 108 -9.87 7.99 -16.18
CA ASN A 108 -9.15 8.86 -15.23
C ASN A 108 -9.99 9.18 -13.99
N SER A 109 -10.90 8.28 -13.59
CA SER A 109 -11.79 8.48 -12.45
C SER A 109 -11.95 7.23 -11.59
N PHE A 110 -12.26 7.46 -10.30
CA PHE A 110 -12.67 6.39 -9.39
C PHE A 110 -14.16 6.12 -9.56
N ALA A 111 -14.51 4.92 -10.04
CA ALA A 111 -15.90 4.52 -10.27
C ALA A 111 -16.59 4.10 -8.97
N ASP A 112 -15.86 3.36 -8.16
CA ASP A 112 -16.36 2.84 -6.90
C ASP A 112 -15.24 2.86 -5.82
N GLU A 113 -15.62 2.96 -4.54
CA GLU A 113 -14.73 2.88 -3.40
C GLU A 113 -15.49 2.37 -2.18
N SER A 114 -14.92 1.45 -1.44
CA SER A 114 -15.51 0.89 -0.23
C SER A 114 -14.46 0.60 0.83
N LEU A 115 -14.75 0.95 2.07
CA LEU A 115 -13.98 0.54 3.24
C LEU A 115 -14.91 -0.15 4.24
N GLN A 116 -14.52 -1.33 4.65
CA GLN A 116 -15.23 -2.12 5.64
C GLN A 116 -14.32 -2.37 6.85
N LEU A 117 -14.89 -2.30 8.04
CA LEU A 117 -14.27 -2.66 9.32
C LEU A 117 -15.09 -3.79 9.94
N ASP A 118 -14.49 -4.95 10.17
CA ASP A 118 -15.13 -6.15 10.74
C ASP A 118 -16.46 -6.49 10.03
N GLY A 119 -16.47 -6.36 8.70
CA GLY A 119 -17.63 -6.61 7.85
C GLY A 119 -18.68 -5.48 7.82
N ARG A 120 -18.48 -4.38 8.56
CA ARG A 120 -19.38 -3.21 8.52
C ARG A 120 -18.84 -2.17 7.56
N ILE A 121 -19.68 -1.66 6.67
CA ILE A 121 -19.32 -0.60 5.73
C ILE A 121 -19.14 0.70 6.50
N LEU A 122 -17.95 1.31 6.40
CA LEU A 122 -17.65 2.64 6.93
C LEU A 122 -17.67 3.70 5.84
N ILE A 123 -17.17 3.34 4.66
CA ILE A 123 -17.09 4.23 3.50
C ILE A 123 -17.68 3.50 2.31
N GLU A 124 -18.51 4.20 1.56
CA GLU A 124 -19.00 3.74 0.28
C GLU A 124 -19.09 4.91 -0.68
N ARG A 125 -18.59 4.71 -1.89
CA ARG A 125 -18.66 5.64 -2.98
C ARG A 125 -19.19 4.94 -4.23
N LEU A 126 -20.05 5.63 -4.96
CA LEU A 126 -20.51 5.23 -6.28
C LEU A 126 -20.49 6.49 -7.17
N GLY A 127 -19.52 6.55 -8.08
CA GLY A 127 -19.27 7.75 -8.89
C GLY A 127 -18.90 8.96 -8.04
N GLU A 128 -19.63 10.06 -8.16
CA GLU A 128 -19.38 11.31 -7.41
C GLU A 128 -20.00 11.32 -6.01
N LYS A 129 -20.94 10.41 -5.75
CA LYS A 129 -21.66 10.33 -4.46
C LYS A 129 -20.93 9.43 -3.49
N SER A 130 -20.64 9.96 -2.33
CA SER A 130 -19.92 9.24 -1.28
C SER A 130 -20.62 9.38 0.06
N LYS A 131 -20.56 8.31 0.85
CA LYS A 131 -21.07 8.31 2.22
C LYS A 131 -20.00 7.80 3.17
N TRP A 132 -19.89 8.46 4.31
CA TRP A 132 -19.08 8.06 5.43
C TRP A 132 -19.96 7.79 6.65
N ILE A 133 -19.95 6.56 7.13
CA ILE A 133 -20.75 6.10 8.27
C ILE A 133 -19.85 6.19 9.52
N THR A 134 -20.23 7.06 10.44
CA THR A 134 -19.55 7.26 11.72
C THR A 134 -20.46 6.81 12.86
N GLY A 135 -19.90 6.71 14.08
CA GLY A 135 -20.71 6.43 15.27
C GLY A 135 -21.80 7.49 15.53
N ASN A 136 -21.65 8.70 14.99
CA ASN A 136 -22.57 9.82 15.16
C ASN A 136 -23.57 9.99 13.99
N GLY A 137 -23.52 9.12 13.00
CA GLY A 137 -24.42 9.17 11.83
C GLY A 137 -23.72 9.04 10.49
N THR A 138 -24.45 9.29 9.41
CA THR A 138 -23.93 9.21 8.04
C THR A 138 -23.69 10.61 7.49
N ILE A 139 -22.49 10.83 6.98
CA ILE A 139 -22.08 12.06 6.31
C ILE A 139 -22.08 11.79 4.80
N LEU A 140 -22.86 12.57 4.06
CA LEU A 140 -22.86 12.54 2.60
C LEU A 140 -21.92 13.62 2.09
N CYS A 141 -21.09 13.29 1.11
CA CYS A 141 -20.16 14.20 0.47
C CYS A 141 -20.12 13.95 -1.02
N ASP A 142 -20.00 15.02 -1.79
CA ASP A 142 -19.60 14.96 -3.18
C ASP A 142 -18.06 14.95 -3.23
N VAL A 143 -17.50 14.08 -4.04
CA VAL A 143 -16.05 13.90 -4.19
C VAL A 143 -15.67 14.01 -5.64
N ASP A 144 -14.57 14.69 -5.90
CA ASP A 144 -13.99 14.77 -7.24
C ASP A 144 -13.74 13.35 -7.79
N ALA A 145 -14.07 13.17 -9.07
CA ALA A 145 -13.93 11.87 -9.72
C ALA A 145 -12.48 11.35 -9.72
N SER A 146 -11.51 12.23 -9.67
CA SER A 146 -10.06 11.92 -9.68
C SER A 146 -9.44 11.73 -8.29
N GLU A 147 -10.20 11.95 -7.20
CA GLU A 147 -9.70 11.85 -5.83
C GLU A 147 -10.33 10.66 -5.10
N LEU A 148 -9.53 9.93 -4.29
CA LEU A 148 -10.06 8.93 -3.37
C LEU A 148 -10.82 9.60 -2.22
N PHE A 149 -11.99 9.08 -1.91
CA PHE A 149 -12.78 9.57 -0.79
C PHE A 149 -12.08 9.34 0.56
N LEU A 150 -11.38 8.22 0.71
CA LEU A 150 -10.54 7.97 1.89
C LEU A 150 -9.49 9.07 2.08
N LYS A 151 -8.85 9.55 1.01
CA LYS A 151 -7.90 10.68 1.07
C LYS A 151 -8.57 11.94 1.61
N ARG A 152 -9.72 12.28 1.09
CA ARG A 152 -10.47 13.47 1.50
C ARG A 152 -10.92 13.44 2.95
N ILE A 153 -11.45 12.30 3.44
CA ILE A 153 -11.88 12.20 4.83
C ILE A 153 -10.71 12.11 5.81
N SER A 154 -9.56 11.56 5.38
CA SER A 154 -8.36 11.47 6.23
C SER A 154 -7.82 12.83 6.68
N GLN A 155 -8.16 13.90 5.95
CA GLN A 155 -7.78 15.27 6.28
C GLN A 155 -8.72 15.95 7.30
N LYS A 156 -9.84 15.29 7.66
CA LYS A 156 -10.80 15.87 8.62
C LYS A 156 -10.36 15.65 10.06
N PRO A 157 -10.60 16.63 10.98
CA PRO A 157 -10.21 16.50 12.39
C PRO A 157 -10.83 15.32 13.14
N ALA A 158 -11.92 14.74 12.60
CA ALA A 158 -12.56 13.56 13.17
C ALA A 158 -11.73 12.27 12.98
N PHE A 159 -10.69 12.31 12.15
CA PHE A 159 -9.72 11.24 12.01
C PHE A 159 -8.64 11.41 13.10
N SER A 160 -8.73 10.61 14.16
CA SER A 160 -7.72 10.56 15.22
C SER A 160 -6.67 9.49 14.92
N ASP A 161 -5.40 9.76 15.21
CA ASP A 161 -4.31 8.77 15.11
C ASP A 161 -4.52 7.54 16.01
N SER A 162 -5.39 7.64 17.01
CA SER A 162 -5.76 6.54 17.92
C SER A 162 -6.89 5.67 17.38
N ASP A 163 -7.61 6.12 16.36
CA ASP A 163 -8.67 5.35 15.71
C ASP A 163 -8.07 4.31 14.75
N ILE A 164 -8.80 3.22 14.50
CA ILE A 164 -8.37 2.14 13.61
C ILE A 164 -8.03 2.67 12.21
N LEU A 165 -8.77 3.64 11.73
CA LEU A 165 -8.50 4.26 10.43
C LEU A 165 -7.22 5.11 10.46
N GLY A 166 -6.98 5.85 11.54
CA GLY A 166 -5.71 6.57 11.75
C GLY A 166 -4.51 5.62 11.78
N LYS A 167 -4.65 4.48 12.45
CA LYS A 167 -3.64 3.43 12.48
C LYS A 167 -3.39 2.79 11.11
N LEU A 168 -4.44 2.58 10.29
CA LEU A 168 -4.30 2.15 8.91
C LEU A 168 -3.48 3.15 8.10
N LEU A 169 -3.82 4.45 8.19
CA LEU A 169 -3.07 5.49 7.48
C LEU A 169 -1.62 5.58 7.95
N ALA A 170 -1.37 5.49 9.26
CA ALA A 170 -0.03 5.47 9.82
C ALA A 170 0.78 4.25 9.33
N TYR A 171 0.14 3.08 9.21
CA TYR A 171 0.75 1.89 8.63
C TYR A 171 1.11 2.11 7.15
N LEU A 172 0.20 2.67 6.36
CA LEU A 172 0.43 2.92 4.93
C LEU A 172 1.52 3.99 4.70
N LYS A 173 1.57 5.04 5.52
CA LYS A 173 2.64 6.07 5.47
C LYS A 173 4.04 5.50 5.68
N LYS A 174 4.16 4.47 6.52
CA LYS A 174 5.44 3.80 6.79
C LYS A 174 5.85 2.80 5.71
N THR A 175 5.07 2.66 4.64
CA THR A 175 5.42 1.79 3.52
C THR A 175 6.59 2.38 2.75
N ILE A 176 7.57 1.55 2.42
CA ILE A 176 8.72 1.91 1.60
C ILE A 176 8.70 1.02 0.36
N TYR A 177 8.82 1.64 -0.79
CA TYR A 177 8.96 0.93 -2.06
C TYR A 177 10.35 1.22 -2.64
N ILE A 178 11.09 0.17 -2.93
CA ILE A 178 12.44 0.26 -3.51
C ILE A 178 12.41 -0.37 -4.90
N ASP A 179 12.67 0.44 -5.91
CA ASP A 179 12.85 0.00 -7.29
C ASP A 179 14.32 0.10 -7.66
N THR A 180 15.00 -1.04 -7.64
CA THR A 180 16.42 -1.12 -7.95
C THR A 180 16.74 -0.89 -9.42
N TYR A 181 15.77 -1.12 -10.31
CA TYR A 181 15.95 -0.90 -11.75
C TYR A 181 15.96 0.60 -12.09
N THR A 182 14.97 1.34 -11.61
CA THR A 182 14.89 2.79 -11.80
C THR A 182 15.67 3.57 -10.74
N ARG A 183 16.28 2.89 -9.77
CA ARG A 183 16.98 3.46 -8.61
C ARG A 183 16.10 4.45 -7.82
N ARG A 184 14.80 4.17 -7.75
CA ARG A 184 13.84 5.01 -7.03
C ARG A 184 13.47 4.38 -5.71
N ILE A 185 13.39 5.22 -4.70
CA ILE A 185 12.85 4.88 -3.40
C ILE A 185 11.65 5.78 -3.17
N ALA A 186 10.49 5.19 -2.97
CA ALA A 186 9.27 5.91 -2.64
C ALA A 186 9.01 5.78 -1.15
N VAL A 187 8.88 6.91 -0.48
CA VAL A 187 8.54 7.06 0.94
C VAL A 187 7.28 7.91 1.02
N PHE A 188 6.35 7.54 1.87
CA PHE A 188 5.02 8.15 1.92
C PHE A 188 4.76 8.99 3.17
N ASP A 189 5.70 9.02 4.12
CA ASP A 189 5.55 9.79 5.37
C ASP A 189 6.11 11.21 5.32
N GLY A 190 6.76 11.58 4.22
CA GLY A 190 7.42 12.88 4.07
C GLY A 190 8.69 13.04 4.92
N GLU A 191 9.09 12.00 5.66
CA GLU A 191 10.32 11.98 6.42
C GLU A 191 11.43 11.28 5.63
N SER A 192 12.70 11.63 5.92
CA SER A 192 13.86 10.94 5.35
C SER A 192 13.80 9.45 5.66
N LEU A 193 14.30 8.64 4.74
CA LEU A 193 14.37 7.18 4.85
C LEU A 193 14.68 6.73 6.28
N CYS A 194 13.96 5.72 6.77
CA CYS A 194 14.23 5.12 8.07
C CYS A 194 15.71 4.71 8.22
N ALA A 195 16.38 4.32 7.11
CA ALA A 195 17.79 4.00 7.07
C ALA A 195 18.69 5.20 7.39
N GLU A 196 18.36 6.39 6.88
CA GLU A 196 19.11 7.62 7.16
C GLU A 196 18.93 8.07 8.61
N LYS A 197 17.70 8.09 9.12
CA LYS A 197 17.42 8.38 10.53
C LYS A 197 18.10 7.36 11.45
N TYR A 198 18.04 6.08 11.07
CA TYR A 198 18.71 5.03 11.82
C TYR A 198 20.23 5.23 11.81
N ALA A 199 20.83 5.47 10.65
CA ALA A 199 22.27 5.72 10.52
C ALA A 199 22.71 6.97 11.29
N LYS A 200 21.89 8.02 11.28
CA LYS A 200 22.15 9.25 12.06
C LYS A 200 22.09 9.00 13.57
N ALA A 201 21.14 8.19 14.04
CA ALA A 201 20.93 7.93 15.46
C ALA A 201 21.90 6.87 16.03
N HIS A 202 22.31 5.89 15.22
CA HIS A 202 22.98 4.67 15.67
C HIS A 202 24.30 4.36 14.92
N GLY A 203 24.70 5.18 13.97
CA GLY A 203 25.83 4.90 13.09
C GLY A 203 25.55 3.82 12.05
N THR A 204 26.55 3.50 11.24
CA THR A 204 26.44 2.49 10.16
C THR A 204 27.11 1.16 10.50
N GLU A 205 27.70 1.02 11.68
CA GLU A 205 28.55 -0.12 12.07
C GLU A 205 27.79 -1.44 11.98
N ARG A 206 26.62 -1.55 12.62
CA ARG A 206 25.80 -2.78 12.59
C ARG A 206 25.37 -3.20 11.17
N MET A 207 25.14 -2.22 10.30
CA MET A 207 24.83 -2.49 8.89
C MET A 207 26.05 -2.99 8.15
N ASN A 208 27.21 -2.42 8.43
CA ASN A 208 28.47 -2.84 7.83
C ASN A 208 28.91 -4.23 8.32
N ASP A 209 28.72 -4.55 9.61
CA ASP A 209 28.97 -5.88 10.16
C ASP A 209 28.10 -6.93 9.45
N PHE A 210 26.83 -6.65 9.26
CA PHE A 210 25.94 -7.50 8.49
C PHE A 210 26.41 -7.69 7.04
N LEU A 211 26.80 -6.60 6.35
CA LEU A 211 27.30 -6.68 4.99
C LEU A 211 28.58 -7.52 4.88
N GLN A 212 29.49 -7.41 5.85
CA GLN A 212 30.73 -8.19 5.92
C GLN A 212 30.45 -9.67 6.23
N GLU A 213 29.57 -9.98 7.19
CA GLU A 213 29.16 -11.34 7.53
C GLU A 213 28.63 -12.11 6.31
N TYR A 214 27.84 -11.44 5.49
CA TYR A 214 27.27 -12.02 4.26
C TYR A 214 28.12 -11.76 3.00
N GLN A 215 29.37 -11.31 3.16
CA GLN A 215 30.35 -11.09 2.08
C GLN A 215 29.88 -10.13 0.98
N PHE A 216 29.06 -9.15 1.33
CA PHE A 216 28.71 -8.07 0.40
C PHE A 216 29.90 -7.10 0.25
N PRO A 217 30.29 -6.74 -0.99
CA PRO A 217 31.48 -5.88 -1.23
C PRO A 217 31.18 -4.38 -1.04
N TYR A 218 30.30 -4.04 -0.11
CA TYR A 218 29.85 -2.66 0.12
C TYR A 218 30.09 -2.26 1.57
N LEU A 219 30.41 -0.97 1.75
CA LEU A 219 30.46 -0.30 3.03
C LEU A 219 29.54 0.91 3.00
N LEU A 220 28.68 1.01 3.99
CA LEU A 220 27.82 2.18 4.16
C LEU A 220 28.57 3.23 4.97
N ARG A 221 28.54 4.47 4.50
CA ARG A 221 29.06 5.64 5.23
C ARG A 221 27.95 6.67 5.29
N TYR A 222 27.75 7.23 6.46
CA TYR A 222 26.89 8.38 6.66
C TYR A 222 27.74 9.64 6.66
N ASN A 223 27.55 10.52 5.69
CA ASN A 223 28.25 11.81 5.63
C ASN A 223 27.27 12.90 6.07
N GLU A 224 27.52 13.54 7.22
CA GLU A 224 26.80 14.76 7.58
C GLU A 224 27.32 15.90 6.70
N GLY A 225 26.58 16.29 5.67
CA GLY A 225 26.89 17.55 4.98
C GLY A 225 26.79 17.59 3.47
N GLU A 226 26.37 16.55 2.76
CA GLU A 226 26.04 16.68 1.33
C GLU A 226 24.50 16.66 1.17
N GLN A 227 23.92 17.87 1.07
CA GLN A 227 22.57 18.11 0.57
C GLN A 227 22.63 18.29 -0.94
#